data_03ff3b0ecbee5f00616f1acfdb884213
#
_entry.id   03ff3b0ecbee5f00616f1acfdb884213
#
_cell.length_a   1.000
_cell.length_b   1.000
_cell.length_c   1.000
_cell.angle_alpha   90.00
_cell.angle_beta   90.00
_cell.angle_gamma   90.00
#
_symmetry.space_group_name_H-M   'P 1'
#
loop_
_entity.id
_entity.type
_entity.pdbx_description
1 polymer ?
#
loop_
_entity_poly.entity_id
_entity_poly.type
_entity_poly.pdbx_seq_one_letter_code
_entity_poly.pdbx_strand_id
1 'polypeptide(L)'
;MSGPNRWPVMLILITALCGLGWNALGAANPEAYPQPASKKGLQVQMVDDAIALGIHHAALNFNLAQLLDPRGDTNNPGLTRQGQTYRFQRGYVEAMDHQIRTLSERGIVVSLILLNYESADPDLRRILLHPGYSTNCPNHLSAFNTVTPEGRAWYEASIEFLAERWNRPDGRHGRVWNWIVGNEVNSHWFWSNLGLSSSDAFAIDYERTVRLTHQAVRKHSKNGRVFLSLEHHWNIAYPGGKQGQVFPGRPFLEAFAQKARSGGDYDWHLAYHPYPEDLFNPRSWRDASAQPDWKTTPRITFRNLPALGAFLSQPALQFQGRNRRVILSEQGFHTPDGPDGETVQAAAYCYAWHQVAAETGIDAFILHRHVDHAQEGGLRLGLWTHTPGSVATPERRKPIYEVFRRADTPERDAAFAFALPLLGISSWEERARAR
;
A
#
# COMPACT_ATOMS: atom_id res chain seq x y z
N MET A 1 4.78 -85.20 49.61
CA MET A 1 4.01 -85.70 48.47
C MET A 1 3.33 -84.49 47.85
N SER A 2 3.75 -84.15 46.73
CA SER A 2 3.40 -83.25 45.69
C SER A 2 2.04 -82.54 45.73
N GLY A 3 2.02 -81.28 45.76
CA GLY A 3 0.90 -80.45 45.46
C GLY A 3 1.21 -79.57 44.22
N PRO A 4 0.25 -79.26 43.36
CA PRO A 4 0.52 -78.70 42.03
C PRO A 4 0.60 -77.19 41.98
N ASN A 5 1.47 -76.74 41.10
CA ASN A 5 1.69 -75.39 40.68
C ASN A 5 0.42 -74.70 40.13
N ARG A 6 0.14 -73.45 40.59
CA ARG A 6 -0.81 -72.53 39.95
C ARG A 6 -0.03 -71.41 39.29
N TRP A 7 -0.15 -71.31 37.95
CA TRP A 7 0.30 -70.20 37.18
C TRP A 7 -0.80 -69.13 37.13
N PRO A 8 -0.48 -67.83 37.29
CA PRO A 8 -1.47 -66.78 37.07
C PRO A 8 -1.59 -66.42 35.58
N VAL A 9 -2.82 -66.38 35.12
CA VAL A 9 -3.19 -65.91 33.77
C VAL A 9 -2.95 -64.41 33.73
N MET A 10 -2.02 -63.97 32.87
CA MET A 10 -1.73 -62.57 32.60
C MET A 10 -2.71 -62.05 31.57
N LEU A 11 -3.65 -61.21 31.98
CA LEU A 11 -4.60 -60.52 31.13
C LEU A 11 -3.86 -59.38 30.44
N ILE A 12 -3.62 -59.52 29.13
CA ILE A 12 -3.07 -58.43 28.26
C ILE A 12 -4.23 -57.52 27.89
N LEU A 13 -4.30 -56.35 28.52
CA LEU A 13 -5.14 -55.24 28.04
C LEU A 13 -4.43 -54.60 26.85
N ILE A 14 -4.96 -54.80 25.65
CA ILE A 14 -4.58 -54.02 24.48
C ILE A 14 -5.32 -52.68 24.52
N THR A 15 -4.63 -51.63 24.98
CA THR A 15 -5.07 -50.24 24.81
C THR A 15 -4.78 -49.84 23.38
N ALA A 16 -5.84 -49.77 22.55
CA ALA A 16 -5.77 -49.13 21.26
C ALA A 16 -5.57 -47.62 21.45
N LEU A 17 -4.34 -47.13 21.27
CA LEU A 17 -4.05 -45.71 21.11
C LEU A 17 -4.56 -45.30 19.71
N CYS A 18 -5.72 -44.67 19.66
CA CYS A 18 -6.11 -43.84 18.52
C CYS A 18 -5.14 -42.66 18.43
N GLY A 19 -4.09 -42.81 17.64
CA GLY A 19 -3.23 -41.72 17.23
C GLY A 19 -4.02 -40.75 16.36
N LEU A 20 -4.59 -39.72 16.95
CA LEU A 20 -4.95 -38.49 16.24
C LEU A 20 -3.66 -37.88 15.74
N GLY A 21 -3.34 -38.15 14.49
CA GLY A 21 -2.28 -37.46 13.76
C GLY A 21 -2.64 -35.96 13.71
N TRP A 22 -2.05 -35.20 14.58
CA TRP A 22 -1.94 -33.77 14.38
C TRP A 22 -1.03 -33.61 13.16
N ASN A 23 -1.63 -33.32 12.01
CA ASN A 23 -0.91 -32.71 10.92
C ASN A 23 -0.33 -31.42 11.48
N ALA A 24 0.94 -31.43 11.84
CA ALA A 24 1.73 -30.23 12.03
C ALA A 24 1.66 -29.50 10.68
N LEU A 25 0.76 -28.53 10.57
CA LEU A 25 0.87 -27.49 9.57
C LEU A 25 2.29 -26.97 9.72
N GLY A 26 3.16 -27.27 8.76
CA GLY A 26 4.55 -26.85 8.78
C GLY A 26 4.59 -25.37 9.11
N ALA A 27 5.29 -25.00 10.18
CA ALA A 27 5.46 -23.62 10.57
C ALA A 27 5.94 -22.84 9.35
N ALA A 28 5.11 -21.92 8.87
CA ALA A 28 5.46 -21.10 7.71
C ALA A 28 6.82 -20.49 7.96
N ASN A 29 7.72 -20.55 6.97
CA ASN A 29 9.02 -19.90 7.06
C ASN A 29 8.80 -18.46 7.48
N PRO A 30 9.26 -17.98 8.62
CA PRO A 30 8.97 -16.64 9.13
C PRO A 30 9.46 -15.52 8.18
N GLU A 31 10.30 -15.85 7.21
CA GLU A 31 10.74 -14.95 6.15
C GLU A 31 9.90 -15.05 4.86
N ALA A 32 8.95 -15.95 4.74
CA ALA A 32 8.08 -16.01 3.57
C ALA A 32 7.13 -14.80 3.52
N TYR A 33 6.96 -14.23 2.31
CA TYR A 33 5.96 -13.17 2.14
C TYR A 33 4.56 -13.71 2.47
N PRO A 34 3.77 -13.01 3.29
CA PRO A 34 2.45 -13.49 3.71
C PRO A 34 1.51 -13.72 2.52
N GLN A 35 0.62 -14.70 2.67
CA GLN A 35 -0.46 -14.99 1.74
C GLN A 35 -1.80 -14.77 2.46
N PRO A 36 -2.26 -13.52 2.64
CA PRO A 36 -3.53 -13.24 3.30
C PRO A 36 -4.70 -13.87 2.54
N ALA A 37 -5.72 -14.30 3.27
CA ALA A 37 -6.92 -14.89 2.68
C ALA A 37 -7.76 -13.87 1.89
N SER A 38 -7.56 -12.58 2.12
CA SER A 38 -8.32 -11.50 1.51
C SER A 38 -7.40 -10.35 1.10
N LYS A 39 -7.84 -9.60 0.07
CA LYS A 39 -7.20 -8.37 -0.41
C LYS A 39 -7.65 -7.14 0.37
N LYS A 40 -8.60 -7.28 1.32
CA LYS A 40 -9.19 -6.17 2.06
C LYS A 40 -8.16 -5.42 2.87
N GLY A 41 -8.02 -4.13 2.60
CA GLY A 41 -7.06 -3.25 3.26
C GLY A 41 -7.61 -1.85 3.50
N LEU A 42 -6.94 -1.13 4.39
CA LEU A 42 -7.31 0.22 4.79
C LEU A 42 -6.06 1.07 5.01
N GLN A 43 -6.09 2.33 4.60
CA GLN A 43 -5.16 3.33 5.09
C GLN A 43 -5.56 3.69 6.51
N VAL A 44 -4.76 3.24 7.48
CA VAL A 44 -5.19 3.15 8.89
C VAL A 44 -4.97 4.47 9.61
N GLN A 45 -6.04 4.95 10.26
CA GLN A 45 -5.98 6.06 11.22
C GLN A 45 -6.29 5.57 12.64
N MET A 46 -7.26 4.66 12.79
CA MET A 46 -7.67 4.08 14.07
C MET A 46 -7.35 2.57 14.05
N VAL A 47 -6.29 2.17 14.73
CA VAL A 47 -5.77 0.78 14.65
C VAL A 47 -6.80 -0.24 15.13
N ASP A 48 -7.45 0.00 16.26
CA ASP A 48 -8.43 -0.94 16.85
C ASP A 48 -9.68 -1.10 15.97
N ASP A 49 -10.17 0.00 15.37
CA ASP A 49 -11.32 -0.05 14.45
C ASP A 49 -10.95 -0.77 13.15
N ALA A 50 -9.75 -0.55 12.63
CA ALA A 50 -9.24 -1.26 11.45
C ALA A 50 -9.16 -2.78 11.70
N ILE A 51 -8.71 -3.20 12.88
CA ILE A 51 -8.70 -4.61 13.30
C ILE A 51 -10.12 -5.15 13.40
N ALA A 52 -11.04 -4.41 14.01
CA ALA A 52 -12.46 -4.80 14.14
C ALA A 52 -13.16 -4.90 12.76
N LEU A 53 -12.71 -4.13 11.76
CA LEU A 53 -13.14 -4.23 10.37
C LEU A 53 -12.63 -5.49 9.66
N GLY A 54 -11.71 -6.24 10.27
CA GLY A 54 -11.14 -7.47 9.71
C GLY A 54 -10.27 -7.22 8.48
N ILE A 55 -9.41 -6.20 8.51
CA ILE A 55 -8.49 -5.94 7.40
C ILE A 55 -7.36 -6.98 7.36
N HIS A 56 -6.84 -7.25 6.17
CA HIS A 56 -5.68 -8.10 5.93
C HIS A 56 -4.46 -7.32 5.47
N HIS A 57 -4.68 -6.07 5.04
CA HIS A 57 -3.63 -5.15 4.60
C HIS A 57 -3.83 -3.80 5.25
N ALA A 58 -2.74 -3.18 5.67
CA ALA A 58 -2.73 -1.83 6.22
C ALA A 58 -1.72 -0.96 5.48
N ALA A 59 -2.07 0.28 5.15
CA ALA A 59 -1.12 1.29 4.73
C ALA A 59 -0.97 2.36 5.81
N LEU A 60 0.27 2.77 6.06
CA LEU A 60 0.66 3.81 7.01
C LEU A 60 1.54 4.83 6.31
N ASN A 61 1.20 6.11 6.43
CA ASN A 61 2.05 7.20 5.96
C ASN A 61 3.25 7.37 6.89
N PHE A 62 4.44 7.53 6.30
CA PHE A 62 5.68 7.72 7.02
C PHE A 62 6.44 8.95 6.50
N ASN A 63 6.54 9.99 7.33
CA ASN A 63 7.19 11.25 6.96
C ASN A 63 8.67 11.26 7.40
N LEU A 64 9.60 11.31 6.45
CA LEU A 64 11.03 11.39 6.74
C LEU A 64 11.42 12.66 7.51
N ALA A 65 10.70 13.77 7.32
CA ALA A 65 10.98 15.00 8.06
C ALA A 65 10.69 14.87 9.58
N GLN A 66 9.83 13.94 9.98
CA GLN A 66 9.59 13.63 11.39
C GLN A 66 10.54 12.57 11.95
N LEU A 67 11.24 11.84 11.07
CA LEU A 67 12.16 10.79 11.47
C LEU A 67 13.55 11.33 11.85
N LEU A 68 14.11 12.25 11.07
CA LEU A 68 15.51 12.62 11.15
C LEU A 68 15.81 13.49 12.37
N ASP A 69 16.95 13.21 13.02
CA ASP A 69 17.55 14.09 14.03
C ASP A 69 18.96 14.52 13.59
N PRO A 70 19.09 15.58 12.78
CA PRO A 70 20.38 16.06 12.31
C PRO A 70 21.25 16.67 13.42
N ARG A 71 20.65 17.00 14.58
CA ARG A 71 21.39 17.56 15.75
C ARG A 71 22.14 16.50 16.53
N GLY A 72 21.80 15.21 16.32
CA GLY A 72 22.56 14.09 16.84
C GLY A 72 22.36 13.81 18.32
N ASP A 73 21.16 14.03 18.87
CA ASP A 73 20.87 13.72 20.28
C ASP A 73 21.16 12.23 20.55
N THR A 74 22.12 11.98 21.47
CA THR A 74 22.57 10.63 21.82
C THR A 74 21.48 9.78 22.50
N ASN A 75 20.43 10.38 23.02
CA ASN A 75 19.26 9.67 23.54
C ASN A 75 18.40 9.07 22.41
N ASN A 76 18.48 9.59 21.19
CA ASN A 76 17.77 9.09 20.04
C ASN A 76 18.41 7.82 19.48
N PRO A 77 17.62 6.84 18.99
CA PRO A 77 18.14 5.66 18.32
C PRO A 77 18.92 6.07 17.07
N GLY A 78 19.90 5.28 16.69
CA GLY A 78 20.73 5.61 15.55
C GLY A 78 21.26 4.40 14.81
N LEU A 79 21.81 4.67 13.63
CA LEU A 79 22.55 3.73 12.79
C LEU A 79 23.92 4.31 12.49
N THR A 80 24.98 3.53 12.71
CA THR A 80 26.34 3.90 12.30
C THR A 80 26.64 3.30 10.92
N ARG A 81 26.98 4.16 9.96
CA ARG A 81 27.28 3.76 8.60
C ARG A 81 28.50 4.53 8.11
N GLN A 82 29.50 3.83 7.60
CA GLN A 82 30.76 4.41 7.10
C GLN A 82 31.43 5.38 8.11
N GLY A 83 31.39 5.03 9.41
CA GLY A 83 32.00 5.83 10.47
C GLY A 83 31.16 7.01 10.96
N GLN A 84 30.03 7.32 10.32
CA GLN A 84 29.09 8.36 10.74
C GLN A 84 27.87 7.75 11.41
N THR A 85 27.43 8.34 12.53
CA THR A 85 26.18 7.95 13.22
C THR A 85 25.06 8.90 12.84
N TYR A 86 23.97 8.33 12.31
CA TYR A 86 22.73 9.01 11.97
C TYR A 86 21.73 8.75 13.10
N ARG A 87 21.06 9.81 13.59
CA ARG A 87 20.11 9.73 14.69
C ARG A 87 18.69 9.94 14.20
N PHE A 88 17.73 9.30 14.90
CA PHE A 88 16.32 9.28 14.50
C PHE A 88 15.42 9.59 15.69
N GLN A 89 14.39 10.42 15.50
CA GLN A 89 13.49 10.91 16.55
C GLN A 89 12.79 9.75 17.27
N ARG A 90 13.19 9.49 18.52
CA ARG A 90 12.70 8.38 19.34
C ARG A 90 11.19 8.31 19.40
N GLY A 91 10.52 9.44 19.73
CA GLY A 91 9.08 9.46 19.92
C GLY A 91 8.31 9.07 18.65
N TYR A 92 8.78 9.54 17.47
CA TYR A 92 8.17 9.18 16.20
C TYR A 92 8.37 7.69 15.86
N VAL A 93 9.59 7.20 16.06
CA VAL A 93 9.92 5.78 15.82
C VAL A 93 9.09 4.85 16.72
N GLU A 94 8.97 5.16 18.01
CA GLU A 94 8.20 4.35 18.98
C GLU A 94 6.70 4.40 18.72
N ALA A 95 6.16 5.53 18.28
CA ALA A 95 4.76 5.63 17.86
C ALA A 95 4.46 4.74 16.64
N MET A 96 5.37 4.72 15.65
CA MET A 96 5.24 3.84 14.49
C MET A 96 5.43 2.36 14.86
N ASP A 97 6.38 2.03 15.74
CA ASP A 97 6.54 0.67 16.27
C ASP A 97 5.25 0.13 16.87
N HIS A 98 4.56 0.95 17.67
CA HIS A 98 3.31 0.55 18.29
C HIS A 98 2.25 0.16 17.26
N GLN A 99 2.04 1.01 16.24
CA GLN A 99 1.07 0.75 15.17
C GLN A 99 1.46 -0.48 14.34
N ILE A 100 2.70 -0.53 13.85
CA ILE A 100 3.21 -1.60 13.00
C ILE A 100 3.16 -2.94 13.73
N ARG A 101 3.59 -2.99 15.01
CA ARG A 101 3.56 -4.19 15.82
C ARG A 101 2.13 -4.66 16.05
N THR A 102 1.23 -3.76 16.47
CA THR A 102 -0.17 -4.10 16.76
C THR A 102 -0.87 -4.70 15.53
N LEU A 103 -0.59 -4.20 14.33
CA LEU A 103 -1.14 -4.71 13.09
C LEU A 103 -0.48 -6.03 12.67
N SER A 104 0.86 -6.08 12.63
CA SER A 104 1.59 -7.24 12.12
C SER A 104 1.51 -8.48 13.01
N GLU A 105 1.40 -8.33 14.36
CA GLU A 105 1.15 -9.44 15.29
C GLU A 105 -0.19 -10.15 15.03
N ARG A 106 -1.12 -9.47 14.34
CA ARG A 106 -2.42 -10.04 13.90
C ARG A 106 -2.39 -10.60 12.49
N GLY A 107 -1.21 -10.75 11.90
CA GLY A 107 -1.03 -11.24 10.54
C GLY A 107 -1.42 -10.25 9.45
N ILE A 108 -1.65 -8.98 9.79
CA ILE A 108 -1.96 -7.92 8.82
C ILE A 108 -0.67 -7.51 8.11
N VAL A 109 -0.70 -7.49 6.78
CA VAL A 109 0.42 -7.05 5.94
C VAL A 109 0.53 -5.54 5.98
N VAL A 110 1.61 -5.03 6.58
CA VAL A 110 1.84 -3.59 6.68
C VAL A 110 2.61 -3.08 5.47
N SER A 111 2.05 -2.05 4.83
CA SER A 111 2.65 -1.25 3.75
C SER A 111 3.01 0.13 4.30
N LEU A 112 4.26 0.54 4.14
CA LEU A 112 4.74 1.85 4.57
C LEU A 112 4.86 2.76 3.36
N ILE A 113 4.13 3.89 3.37
CA ILE A 113 4.19 4.92 2.33
C ILE A 113 5.23 5.95 2.76
N LEU A 114 6.38 5.95 2.12
CA LEU A 114 7.47 6.89 2.40
C LEU A 114 7.16 8.25 1.79
N LEU A 115 7.12 9.29 2.61
CA LEU A 115 6.81 10.66 2.20
C LEU A 115 7.91 11.62 2.67
N ASN A 116 8.12 12.67 1.89
CA ASN A 116 9.17 13.67 2.14
C ASN A 116 8.57 15.07 2.15
N TYR A 117 7.92 15.44 3.28
CA TYR A 117 7.36 16.78 3.43
C TYR A 117 8.43 17.82 3.68
N GLU A 118 8.20 19.02 3.17
CA GLU A 118 8.97 20.22 3.51
C GLU A 118 8.95 20.46 5.02
N SER A 119 10.07 20.85 5.59
CA SER A 119 10.22 21.21 7.00
C SER A 119 10.57 22.69 7.15
N ALA A 120 10.17 23.30 8.25
CA ALA A 120 10.63 24.64 8.62
C ALA A 120 12.08 24.64 9.14
N ASP A 121 12.60 23.49 9.60
CA ASP A 121 13.97 23.35 10.10
C ASP A 121 14.99 23.44 8.93
N PRO A 122 15.95 24.38 8.95
CA PRO A 122 16.91 24.57 7.86
C PRO A 122 17.80 23.34 7.60
N ASP A 123 18.18 22.61 8.64
CA ASP A 123 19.02 21.42 8.49
C ASP A 123 18.22 20.28 7.82
N LEU A 124 16.97 20.08 8.21
CA LEU A 124 16.10 19.11 7.55
C LEU A 124 15.83 19.50 6.09
N ARG A 125 15.61 20.79 5.80
CA ARG A 125 15.44 21.26 4.41
C ARG A 125 16.65 20.95 3.55
N ARG A 126 17.86 21.23 4.04
CA ARG A 126 19.11 20.98 3.33
C ARG A 126 19.32 19.50 3.04
N ILE A 127 18.99 18.62 3.99
CA ILE A 127 19.16 17.18 3.89
C ILE A 127 18.09 16.57 2.98
N LEU A 128 16.82 16.88 3.23
CA LEU A 128 15.68 16.15 2.69
C LEU A 128 15.19 16.67 1.35
N LEU A 129 15.22 18.00 1.12
CA LEU A 129 14.65 18.54 -0.10
C LEU A 129 15.55 18.25 -1.30
N HIS A 130 14.93 17.76 -2.37
CA HIS A 130 15.61 17.60 -3.65
C HIS A 130 16.16 18.96 -4.12
N PRO A 131 17.39 19.04 -4.69
CA PRO A 131 17.96 20.33 -5.13
C PRO A 131 17.10 21.14 -6.09
N GLY A 132 16.27 20.48 -6.86
CA GLY A 132 15.32 21.13 -7.78
C GLY A 132 13.95 21.44 -7.16
N TYR A 133 13.73 21.18 -5.86
CA TYR A 133 12.44 21.38 -5.21
C TYR A 133 11.93 22.81 -5.35
N SER A 134 10.64 22.96 -5.66
CA SER A 134 9.94 24.24 -5.76
C SER A 134 8.93 24.41 -4.63
N THR A 135 9.06 25.47 -3.85
CA THR A 135 8.12 25.81 -2.76
C THR A 135 6.72 26.19 -3.26
N ASN A 136 6.56 26.40 -4.57
CA ASN A 136 5.25 26.69 -5.19
C ASN A 136 4.40 25.43 -5.43
N CYS A 137 4.86 24.25 -5.04
CA CYS A 137 4.06 23.02 -5.14
C CYS A 137 2.95 23.00 -4.08
N PRO A 138 1.72 22.49 -4.42
CA PRO A 138 0.56 22.71 -3.55
C PRO A 138 0.59 21.90 -2.25
N ASN A 139 1.22 20.73 -2.24
CA ASN A 139 1.19 19.82 -1.08
C ASN A 139 2.51 19.79 -0.29
N HIS A 140 3.49 20.61 -0.68
CA HIS A 140 4.79 20.69 -0.02
C HIS A 140 5.53 19.37 0.17
N LEU A 141 5.36 18.44 -0.79
CA LEU A 141 6.06 17.15 -0.84
C LEU A 141 7.20 17.22 -1.87
N SER A 142 8.42 16.99 -1.41
CA SER A 142 9.62 16.93 -2.25
C SER A 142 9.87 15.50 -2.75
N ALA A 143 10.46 15.36 -3.93
CA ALA A 143 11.20 14.16 -4.28
C ALA A 143 12.32 13.92 -3.23
N PHE A 144 12.72 12.67 -3.06
CA PHE A 144 13.79 12.34 -2.10
C PHE A 144 15.14 12.86 -2.58
N ASN A 145 15.87 13.50 -1.70
CA ASN A 145 17.21 13.99 -2.02
C ASN A 145 18.25 12.85 -2.02
N THR A 146 18.23 12.06 -3.09
CA THR A 146 19.26 11.04 -3.35
C THR A 146 20.35 11.55 -4.31
N VAL A 147 20.35 12.86 -4.59
CA VAL A 147 21.25 13.54 -5.54
C VAL A 147 22.50 14.08 -4.86
N THR A 148 22.31 14.84 -3.75
CA THR A 148 23.44 15.35 -3.00
C THR A 148 24.09 14.23 -2.15
N PRO A 149 25.42 14.26 -1.94
CA PRO A 149 26.10 13.25 -1.11
C PRO A 149 25.49 13.14 0.29
N GLU A 150 25.19 14.28 0.93
CA GLU A 150 24.62 14.31 2.27
C GLU A 150 23.18 13.78 2.29
N GLY A 151 22.31 14.26 1.41
CA GLY A 151 20.90 13.82 1.33
C GLY A 151 20.83 12.31 1.04
N ARG A 152 21.65 11.82 0.11
CA ARG A 152 21.75 10.40 -0.20
C ARG A 152 22.21 9.58 1.02
N ALA A 153 23.22 10.04 1.75
CA ALA A 153 23.72 9.32 2.92
C ALA A 153 22.66 9.21 4.03
N TRP A 154 21.93 10.30 4.29
CA TRP A 154 20.79 10.31 5.22
C TRP A 154 19.64 9.42 4.75
N TYR A 155 19.29 9.48 3.45
CA TYR A 155 18.24 8.62 2.89
C TYR A 155 18.58 7.15 3.07
N GLU A 156 19.76 6.73 2.62
CA GLU A 156 20.23 5.34 2.74
C GLU A 156 20.29 4.88 4.21
N ALA A 157 20.79 5.72 5.12
CA ALA A 157 20.84 5.41 6.56
C ALA A 157 19.42 5.29 7.15
N SER A 158 18.50 6.16 6.75
CA SER A 158 17.10 6.12 7.19
C SER A 158 16.41 4.82 6.79
N ILE A 159 16.47 4.46 5.51
CA ILE A 159 15.81 3.24 5.02
C ILE A 159 16.47 1.99 5.62
N GLU A 160 17.79 1.97 5.76
CA GLU A 160 18.50 0.84 6.37
C GLU A 160 18.12 0.67 7.85
N PHE A 161 18.05 1.77 8.63
CA PHE A 161 17.60 1.75 10.02
C PHE A 161 16.17 1.21 10.16
N LEU A 162 15.25 1.70 9.34
CA LEU A 162 13.85 1.27 9.36
C LEU A 162 13.71 -0.19 8.93
N ALA A 163 14.45 -0.60 7.88
CA ALA A 163 14.41 -1.98 7.39
C ALA A 163 15.00 -2.96 8.41
N GLU A 164 16.12 -2.61 9.08
CA GLU A 164 16.66 -3.39 10.18
C GLU A 164 15.64 -3.53 11.30
N ARG A 165 15.05 -2.41 11.73
CA ARG A 165 14.12 -2.36 12.85
C ARG A 165 12.88 -3.21 12.63
N TRP A 166 12.21 -3.06 11.48
CA TRP A 166 10.91 -3.70 11.20
C TRP A 166 11.01 -5.01 10.41
N ASN A 167 12.22 -5.57 10.28
CA ASN A 167 12.43 -6.92 9.75
C ASN A 167 13.25 -7.80 10.70
N ARG A 168 13.37 -7.40 11.96
CA ARG A 168 14.08 -8.18 12.98
C ARG A 168 13.46 -9.57 13.16
N PRO A 169 14.28 -10.64 13.28
CA PRO A 169 13.77 -11.98 13.52
C PRO A 169 12.94 -12.12 14.81
N ASP A 170 13.22 -11.29 15.84
CA ASP A 170 12.50 -11.29 17.11
C ASP A 170 11.13 -10.61 17.03
N GLY A 171 10.81 -9.90 15.94
CA GLY A 171 9.53 -9.24 15.70
C GLY A 171 9.16 -8.13 16.69
N ARG A 172 10.04 -7.76 17.62
CA ARG A 172 9.71 -6.89 18.78
C ARG A 172 9.20 -5.50 18.41
N HIS A 173 9.46 -5.04 17.17
CA HIS A 173 8.97 -3.76 16.64
C HIS A 173 7.88 -3.93 15.60
N GLY A 174 7.39 -5.16 15.39
CA GLY A 174 6.50 -5.51 14.30
C GLY A 174 7.22 -5.72 12.98
N ARG A 175 6.45 -5.85 11.87
CA ARG A 175 7.00 -6.17 10.56
C ARG A 175 6.39 -5.32 9.45
N VAL A 176 7.25 -4.75 8.60
CA VAL A 176 6.87 -4.06 7.35
C VAL A 176 7.25 -4.94 6.17
N TRP A 177 6.26 -5.32 5.37
CA TRP A 177 6.47 -6.13 4.19
C TRP A 177 6.61 -5.31 2.91
N ASN A 178 5.87 -4.20 2.81
CA ASN A 178 5.78 -3.38 1.61
C ASN A 178 6.31 -1.97 1.88
N TRP A 179 7.17 -1.50 1.00
CA TRP A 179 7.82 -0.20 1.05
C TRP A 179 7.43 0.56 -0.20
N ILE A 180 6.51 1.52 -0.08
CA ILE A 180 6.02 2.35 -1.17
C ILE A 180 6.85 3.63 -1.20
N VAL A 181 7.54 3.87 -2.31
CA VAL A 181 8.48 4.99 -2.43
C VAL A 181 7.76 6.20 -3.03
N GLY A 182 7.42 7.17 -2.20
CA GLY A 182 6.67 8.36 -2.59
C GLY A 182 5.19 8.07 -2.83
N ASN A 183 4.49 9.06 -3.39
CA ASN A 183 3.08 9.01 -3.72
C ASN A 183 2.86 9.56 -5.13
N GLU A 184 2.05 8.89 -5.97
CA GLU A 184 1.57 9.37 -7.29
C GLU A 184 2.64 10.12 -8.12
N VAL A 185 3.80 9.49 -8.26
CA VAL A 185 5.00 10.18 -8.77
C VAL A 185 4.90 10.62 -10.24
N ASN A 186 3.95 10.09 -11.01
CA ASN A 186 3.66 10.61 -12.34
C ASN A 186 2.96 11.99 -12.32
N SER A 187 2.39 12.36 -11.17
CA SER A 187 1.91 13.71 -10.84
C SER A 187 2.84 14.41 -9.84
N HIS A 188 4.15 14.35 -10.12
CA HIS A 188 5.23 14.67 -9.19
C HIS A 188 5.19 16.10 -8.63
N TRP A 189 4.69 17.08 -9.39
CA TRP A 189 4.57 18.46 -8.88
C TRP A 189 3.75 18.55 -7.60
N PHE A 190 2.77 17.66 -7.47
CA PHE A 190 1.86 17.62 -6.32
C PHE A 190 2.42 16.76 -5.18
N TRP A 191 3.10 15.64 -5.50
CA TRP A 191 3.34 14.58 -4.53
C TRP A 191 4.82 14.16 -4.38
N SER A 192 5.71 14.63 -5.25
CA SER A 192 7.14 14.23 -5.27
C SER A 192 7.95 15.26 -6.06
N ASN A 193 7.88 16.54 -5.62
CA ASN A 193 8.34 17.68 -6.40
C ASN A 193 9.87 17.76 -6.48
N LEU A 194 10.39 17.89 -7.70
CA LEU A 194 11.79 18.23 -7.98
C LEU A 194 11.96 19.42 -8.95
N GLY A 195 10.93 20.28 -9.04
CA GLY A 195 10.87 21.35 -10.01
C GLY A 195 10.33 20.88 -11.36
N LEU A 196 10.46 21.71 -12.40
CA LEU A 196 10.09 21.30 -13.76
C LEU A 196 11.07 20.27 -14.29
N SER A 197 10.56 19.17 -14.85
CA SER A 197 11.38 18.06 -15.34
C SER A 197 10.78 17.44 -16.62
N SER A 198 11.62 16.74 -17.39
CA SER A 198 11.12 15.79 -18.37
C SER A 198 10.79 14.44 -17.69
N SER A 199 9.91 13.66 -18.31
CA SER A 199 9.56 12.31 -17.83
C SER A 199 10.80 11.43 -17.68
N ASP A 200 11.72 11.46 -18.62
CA ASP A 200 12.94 10.64 -18.61
C ASP A 200 13.89 11.06 -17.48
N ALA A 201 14.10 12.37 -17.29
CA ALA A 201 14.95 12.88 -16.21
C ALA A 201 14.36 12.51 -14.84
N PHE A 202 13.05 12.66 -14.66
CA PHE A 202 12.37 12.26 -13.45
C PHE A 202 12.44 10.73 -13.23
N ALA A 203 12.23 9.93 -14.29
CA ALA A 203 12.32 8.47 -14.19
C ALA A 203 13.73 8.00 -13.77
N ILE A 204 14.79 8.67 -14.24
CA ILE A 204 16.18 8.38 -13.82
C ILE A 204 16.40 8.69 -12.35
N ASP A 205 15.91 9.83 -11.87
CA ASP A 205 16.05 10.25 -10.47
C ASP A 205 15.25 9.32 -9.54
N TYR A 206 14.00 9.07 -9.89
CA TYR A 206 13.11 8.23 -9.11
C TYR A 206 13.58 6.76 -9.07
N GLU A 207 14.06 6.21 -10.18
CA GLU A 207 14.61 4.86 -10.23
C GLU A 207 15.79 4.69 -9.29
N ARG A 208 16.69 5.68 -9.21
CA ARG A 208 17.80 5.68 -8.23
C ARG A 208 17.27 5.55 -6.81
N THR A 209 16.24 6.30 -6.47
CA THR A 209 15.63 6.29 -5.13
C THR A 209 14.98 4.94 -4.81
N VAL A 210 14.21 4.38 -5.75
CA VAL A 210 13.58 3.05 -5.60
C VAL A 210 14.63 1.95 -5.48
N ARG A 211 15.72 2.00 -6.26
CA ARG A 211 16.83 1.06 -6.19
C ARG A 211 17.56 1.12 -4.84
N LEU A 212 17.84 2.31 -4.33
CA LEU A 212 18.45 2.47 -2.99
C LEU A 212 17.56 1.90 -1.90
N THR A 213 16.25 2.14 -1.99
CA THR A 213 15.27 1.56 -1.06
C THR A 213 15.29 0.03 -1.14
N HIS A 214 15.25 -0.52 -2.36
CA HIS A 214 15.30 -1.97 -2.57
C HIS A 214 16.60 -2.58 -1.99
N GLN A 215 17.75 -1.96 -2.23
CA GLN A 215 19.03 -2.42 -1.70
C GLN A 215 19.05 -2.41 -0.17
N ALA A 216 18.57 -1.36 0.48
CA ALA A 216 18.50 -1.26 1.92
C ALA A 216 17.54 -2.31 2.53
N VAL A 217 16.35 -2.46 1.97
CA VAL A 217 15.36 -3.47 2.41
C VAL A 217 15.91 -4.88 2.26
N ARG A 218 16.59 -5.18 1.15
CA ARG A 218 17.14 -6.52 0.86
C ARG A 218 18.27 -6.95 1.79
N LYS A 219 18.94 -6.03 2.46
CA LYS A 219 19.92 -6.36 3.52
C LYS A 219 19.27 -7.05 4.71
N HIS A 220 18.00 -6.71 5.02
CA HIS A 220 17.31 -7.12 6.23
C HIS A 220 16.10 -8.02 5.98
N SER A 221 15.59 -8.07 4.74
CA SER A 221 14.44 -8.90 4.36
C SER A 221 14.61 -9.45 2.94
N LYS A 222 14.68 -10.78 2.82
CA LYS A 222 14.75 -11.47 1.51
C LYS A 222 13.46 -11.31 0.70
N ASN A 223 12.32 -11.14 1.36
CA ASN A 223 10.99 -11.14 0.76
C ASN A 223 10.24 -9.82 0.93
N GLY A 224 10.85 -8.80 1.56
CA GLY A 224 10.29 -7.45 1.60
C GLY A 224 10.16 -6.89 0.18
N ARG A 225 9.04 -6.23 -0.13
CA ARG A 225 8.74 -5.73 -1.47
C ARG A 225 8.83 -4.22 -1.53
N VAL A 226 9.38 -3.69 -2.62
CA VAL A 226 9.48 -2.26 -2.87
C VAL A 226 8.59 -1.90 -4.05
N PHE A 227 7.77 -0.88 -3.87
CA PHE A 227 6.76 -0.43 -4.82
C PHE A 227 7.04 1.00 -5.27
N LEU A 228 6.90 1.23 -6.56
CA LEU A 228 6.72 2.58 -7.09
C LEU A 228 5.23 2.94 -7.07
N SER A 229 4.88 4.23 -6.95
CA SER A 229 3.49 4.69 -6.80
C SER A 229 3.04 5.51 -7.99
N LEU A 230 1.92 5.10 -8.62
CA LEU A 230 1.31 5.81 -9.76
C LEU A 230 -0.19 6.01 -9.55
N GLU A 231 -0.72 7.12 -10.05
CA GLU A 231 -2.16 7.40 -10.13
C GLU A 231 -2.74 7.01 -11.50
N HIS A 232 -4.05 7.15 -11.68
CA HIS A 232 -4.84 6.54 -12.76
C HIS A 232 -4.66 7.15 -14.17
N HIS A 233 -4.04 8.33 -14.34
CA HIS A 233 -3.80 8.92 -15.66
C HIS A 233 -2.76 8.10 -16.42
N TRP A 234 -3.23 7.33 -17.41
CA TRP A 234 -2.43 6.28 -18.04
C TRP A 234 -1.73 6.72 -19.32
N ASN A 235 -2.52 7.13 -20.36
CA ASN A 235 -1.98 7.66 -21.62
C ASN A 235 -2.17 9.19 -21.72
N ILE A 236 -2.73 9.81 -20.71
CA ILE A 236 -2.81 11.26 -20.56
C ILE A 236 -2.14 11.68 -19.26
N ALA A 237 -1.66 12.91 -19.19
CA ALA A 237 -1.19 13.48 -17.93
C ALA A 237 -2.38 14.06 -17.12
N TYR A 238 -2.20 14.22 -15.80
CA TYR A 238 -3.19 14.88 -14.95
C TYR A 238 -3.50 16.29 -15.46
N PRO A 239 -4.77 16.61 -15.77
CA PRO A 239 -5.13 17.89 -16.41
C PRO A 239 -4.88 19.13 -15.53
N GLY A 240 -4.78 18.95 -14.21
CA GLY A 240 -4.48 20.03 -13.27
C GLY A 240 -3.02 20.47 -13.24
N GLY A 241 -2.13 19.72 -13.90
CA GLY A 241 -0.70 20.05 -14.00
C GLY A 241 -0.31 20.65 -15.36
N LYS A 242 0.85 21.34 -15.39
CA LYS A 242 1.46 21.89 -16.60
C LYS A 242 2.52 20.95 -17.15
N GLN A 243 2.99 21.23 -18.37
CA GLN A 243 4.13 20.53 -18.96
C GLN A 243 5.35 20.56 -18.00
N GLY A 244 5.97 19.42 -17.80
CA GLY A 244 7.09 19.25 -16.88
C GLY A 244 6.71 19.15 -15.40
N GLN A 245 5.42 19.16 -15.06
CA GLN A 245 4.88 18.96 -13.72
C GLN A 245 4.22 17.60 -13.53
N VAL A 246 3.72 17.02 -14.60
CA VAL A 246 2.95 15.78 -14.62
C VAL A 246 3.26 14.98 -15.88
N PHE A 247 3.14 13.66 -15.79
CA PHE A 247 3.40 12.74 -16.91
C PHE A 247 2.30 11.70 -17.04
N PRO A 248 2.01 11.19 -18.25
CA PRO A 248 1.20 9.98 -18.38
C PRO A 248 1.90 8.80 -17.70
N GLY A 249 1.14 7.98 -16.95
CA GLY A 249 1.68 6.88 -16.16
C GLY A 249 2.37 5.81 -16.98
N ARG A 250 1.82 5.44 -18.17
CA ARG A 250 2.40 4.39 -19.00
C ARG A 250 3.80 4.74 -19.52
N PRO A 251 4.01 5.81 -20.29
CA PRO A 251 5.36 6.13 -20.78
C PRO A 251 6.36 6.38 -19.66
N PHE A 252 5.92 6.94 -18.53
CA PHE A 252 6.76 7.08 -17.36
C PHE A 252 7.21 5.70 -16.81
N LEU A 253 6.28 4.75 -16.67
CA LEU A 253 6.60 3.40 -16.18
C LEU A 253 7.50 2.64 -17.17
N GLU A 254 7.31 2.82 -18.48
CA GLU A 254 8.18 2.26 -19.52
C GLU A 254 9.62 2.80 -19.40
N ALA A 255 9.78 4.12 -19.22
CA ALA A 255 11.08 4.77 -19.00
C ALA A 255 11.75 4.29 -17.69
N PHE A 256 11.00 4.22 -16.59
CA PHE A 256 11.48 3.68 -15.33
C PHE A 256 11.97 2.23 -15.50
N ALA A 257 11.16 1.37 -16.10
CA ALA A 257 11.50 -0.04 -16.30
C ALA A 257 12.72 -0.22 -17.22
N GLN A 258 12.84 0.61 -18.27
CA GLN A 258 14.03 0.63 -19.13
C GLN A 258 15.28 1.01 -18.32
N LYS A 259 15.19 2.03 -17.48
CA LYS A 259 16.30 2.47 -16.62
C LYS A 259 16.69 1.39 -15.61
N ALA A 260 15.70 0.76 -14.98
CA ALA A 260 15.93 -0.34 -14.03
C ALA A 260 16.71 -1.49 -14.71
N ARG A 261 16.30 -1.92 -15.91
CA ARG A 261 16.98 -2.98 -16.67
C ARG A 261 18.40 -2.60 -17.05
N SER A 262 18.63 -1.39 -17.54
CA SER A 262 19.97 -0.94 -17.98
C SER A 262 20.98 -0.88 -16.82
N GLY A 263 20.51 -0.68 -15.59
CA GLY A 263 21.32 -0.68 -14.38
C GLY A 263 21.39 -2.03 -13.65
N GLY A 264 20.94 -3.13 -14.29
CA GLY A 264 20.75 -4.43 -13.66
C GLY A 264 19.38 -4.49 -12.96
N ASP A 265 18.42 -5.21 -13.56
CA ASP A 265 17.04 -5.26 -13.09
C ASP A 265 16.94 -5.84 -11.65
N TYR A 266 15.91 -5.46 -10.95
CA TYR A 266 15.62 -5.91 -9.58
C TYR A 266 14.10 -6.05 -9.37
N ASP A 267 13.69 -6.71 -8.31
CA ASP A 267 12.29 -7.06 -8.05
C ASP A 267 11.50 -5.87 -7.46
N TRP A 268 11.22 -4.88 -8.30
CA TRP A 268 10.31 -3.77 -7.99
C TRP A 268 8.87 -4.13 -8.35
N HIS A 269 7.90 -3.49 -7.70
CA HIS A 269 6.47 -3.72 -7.85
C HIS A 269 5.70 -2.41 -8.01
N LEU A 270 4.38 -2.48 -8.24
CA LEU A 270 3.55 -1.30 -8.50
C LEU A 270 2.49 -1.10 -7.41
N ALA A 271 2.50 0.05 -6.78
CA ALA A 271 1.43 0.62 -5.97
C ALA A 271 0.62 1.55 -6.88
N TYR A 272 -0.62 1.19 -7.16
CA TYR A 272 -1.44 1.86 -8.16
C TYR A 272 -2.73 2.40 -7.54
N HIS A 273 -3.16 3.60 -7.98
CA HIS A 273 -4.32 4.30 -7.45
C HIS A 273 -5.41 4.43 -8.53
N PRO A 274 -6.32 3.45 -8.68
CA PRO A 274 -7.35 3.44 -9.72
C PRO A 274 -8.59 4.24 -9.29
N TYR A 275 -8.42 5.49 -8.89
CA TYR A 275 -9.55 6.35 -8.58
C TYR A 275 -10.56 6.42 -9.74
N PRO A 276 -11.86 6.73 -9.50
CA PRO A 276 -12.80 7.10 -10.56
C PRO A 276 -12.24 8.25 -11.42
N GLU A 277 -12.59 8.30 -12.70
CA GLU A 277 -12.09 9.34 -13.62
C GLU A 277 -12.44 10.77 -13.17
N ASP A 278 -13.52 10.93 -12.42
CA ASP A 278 -13.92 12.13 -11.70
C ASP A 278 -13.99 11.80 -10.20
N LEU A 279 -13.10 12.41 -9.40
CA LEU A 279 -13.01 12.16 -7.98
C LEU A 279 -14.28 12.47 -7.20
N PHE A 280 -15.11 13.40 -7.68
CA PHE A 280 -16.41 13.75 -7.06
C PHE A 280 -17.55 12.85 -7.51
N ASN A 281 -17.35 12.02 -8.55
CA ASN A 281 -18.32 11.03 -9.02
C ASN A 281 -17.86 9.60 -8.76
N PRO A 282 -18.31 8.92 -7.71
CA PRO A 282 -17.79 7.60 -7.35
C PRO A 282 -18.25 6.47 -8.30
N ARG A 283 -19.07 6.75 -9.30
CA ARG A 283 -19.67 5.76 -10.22
C ARG A 283 -18.64 5.26 -11.25
N SER A 284 -17.55 4.68 -10.79
CA SER A 284 -16.45 4.20 -11.66
C SER A 284 -16.88 3.20 -12.74
N TRP A 285 -18.05 2.55 -12.60
CA TRP A 285 -18.63 1.72 -13.66
C TRP A 285 -19.10 2.51 -14.90
N ARG A 286 -19.15 3.85 -14.80
CA ARG A 286 -19.52 4.77 -15.88
C ARG A 286 -18.32 5.52 -16.46
N ASP A 287 -17.10 5.27 -15.99
CA ASP A 287 -15.89 5.96 -16.43
C ASP A 287 -15.71 5.82 -17.95
N ALA A 288 -16.00 6.87 -18.70
CA ALA A 288 -15.98 6.85 -20.15
C ALA A 288 -14.54 6.79 -20.72
N SER A 289 -13.59 7.36 -20.03
CA SER A 289 -12.17 7.37 -20.42
C SER A 289 -11.42 6.06 -20.09
N ALA A 290 -12.07 5.13 -19.36
CA ALA A 290 -11.50 3.82 -19.04
C ALA A 290 -11.88 2.78 -20.13
N GLN A 291 -10.99 2.59 -21.11
CA GLN A 291 -11.15 1.67 -22.22
C GLN A 291 -10.39 0.36 -22.00
N PRO A 292 -10.79 -0.78 -22.61
CA PRO A 292 -10.14 -2.07 -22.38
C PRO A 292 -8.67 -2.16 -22.83
N ASP A 293 -8.31 -1.49 -23.91
CA ASP A 293 -6.95 -1.54 -24.47
C ASP A 293 -6.01 -0.58 -23.74
N TRP A 294 -5.02 -1.13 -23.02
CA TRP A 294 -4.02 -0.35 -22.31
C TRP A 294 -3.17 0.57 -23.20
N LYS A 295 -3.10 0.30 -24.52
CA LYS A 295 -2.34 1.12 -25.47
C LYS A 295 -2.99 2.46 -25.75
N THR A 296 -4.32 2.50 -25.68
CA THR A 296 -5.13 3.65 -26.11
C THR A 296 -5.96 4.27 -24.99
N THR A 297 -6.24 3.53 -23.91
CA THR A 297 -7.07 4.05 -22.80
C THR A 297 -6.45 5.31 -22.18
N PRO A 298 -7.19 6.40 -22.01
CA PRO A 298 -6.71 7.58 -21.28
C PRO A 298 -6.37 7.28 -19.82
N ARG A 299 -7.23 6.50 -19.14
CA ARG A 299 -7.08 6.16 -17.72
C ARG A 299 -7.23 4.66 -17.48
N ILE A 300 -6.62 4.16 -16.40
CA ILE A 300 -6.95 2.84 -15.85
C ILE A 300 -7.59 3.06 -14.49
N THR A 301 -8.90 2.78 -14.42
CA THR A 301 -9.72 2.86 -13.22
C THR A 301 -10.27 1.48 -12.86
N PHE A 302 -11.18 1.37 -11.89
CA PHE A 302 -11.83 0.09 -11.60
C PHE A 302 -12.59 -0.52 -12.78
N ARG A 303 -13.00 0.30 -13.77
CA ARG A 303 -13.74 -0.19 -14.95
C ARG A 303 -12.91 -1.08 -15.85
N ASN A 304 -11.61 -0.83 -15.95
CA ASN A 304 -10.71 -1.51 -16.89
C ASN A 304 -9.42 -2.02 -16.24
N LEU A 305 -9.46 -2.43 -14.98
CA LEU A 305 -8.30 -2.99 -14.26
C LEU A 305 -7.55 -4.09 -15.02
N PRO A 306 -8.21 -5.00 -15.79
CA PRO A 306 -7.50 -6.00 -16.61
C PRO A 306 -6.47 -5.40 -17.56
N ALA A 307 -6.66 -4.15 -18.02
CA ALA A 307 -5.70 -3.45 -18.88
C ALA A 307 -4.33 -3.28 -18.20
N LEU A 308 -4.30 -3.04 -16.89
CA LEU A 308 -3.05 -2.94 -16.11
C LEU A 308 -2.31 -4.30 -16.08
N GLY A 309 -3.04 -5.37 -15.81
CA GLY A 309 -2.50 -6.74 -15.82
C GLY A 309 -1.93 -7.13 -17.19
N ALA A 310 -2.67 -6.82 -18.26
CA ALA A 310 -2.24 -7.05 -19.63
C ALA A 310 -0.96 -6.28 -19.98
N PHE A 311 -0.84 -5.02 -19.54
CA PHE A 311 0.37 -4.24 -19.71
C PHE A 311 1.56 -4.85 -18.95
N LEU A 312 1.40 -5.21 -17.68
CA LEU A 312 2.48 -5.75 -16.86
C LEU A 312 2.92 -7.17 -17.28
N SER A 313 2.12 -7.87 -18.08
CA SER A 313 2.48 -9.20 -18.62
C SER A 313 3.47 -9.14 -19.77
N GLN A 314 3.81 -7.95 -20.28
CA GLN A 314 4.79 -7.80 -21.35
C GLN A 314 6.18 -8.28 -20.87
N PRO A 315 6.94 -9.06 -21.68
CA PRO A 315 8.27 -9.57 -21.30
C PRO A 315 9.23 -8.47 -20.82
N ALA A 316 9.13 -7.28 -21.41
CA ALA A 316 9.94 -6.13 -21.04
C ALA A 316 9.69 -5.60 -19.61
N LEU A 317 8.58 -5.95 -18.97
CA LEU A 317 8.21 -5.51 -17.62
C LEU A 317 8.36 -6.62 -16.58
N GLN A 318 8.53 -7.86 -17.01
CA GLN A 318 8.69 -9.01 -16.12
C GLN A 318 10.07 -9.00 -15.44
N PHE A 319 10.12 -9.55 -14.22
CA PHE A 319 11.37 -9.85 -13.53
C PHE A 319 11.58 -11.36 -13.48
N GLN A 320 12.64 -11.85 -14.13
CA GLN A 320 12.95 -13.29 -14.21
C GLN A 320 11.74 -14.13 -14.69
N GLY A 321 11.03 -13.64 -15.71
CA GLY A 321 9.86 -14.31 -16.30
C GLY A 321 8.58 -14.23 -15.44
N ARG A 322 8.55 -13.47 -14.36
CA ARG A 322 7.38 -13.28 -13.48
C ARG A 322 6.83 -11.88 -13.60
N ASN A 323 5.52 -11.75 -13.62
CA ASN A 323 4.85 -10.45 -13.60
C ASN A 323 5.14 -9.72 -12.29
N ARG A 324 5.33 -8.39 -12.37
CA ARG A 324 5.39 -7.52 -11.20
C ARG A 324 4.07 -7.58 -10.46
N ARG A 325 4.12 -7.61 -9.12
CA ARG A 325 2.90 -7.62 -8.29
C ARG A 325 2.34 -6.21 -8.19
N VAL A 326 1.04 -6.12 -7.99
CA VAL A 326 0.32 -4.86 -7.82
C VAL A 326 -0.35 -4.84 -6.45
N ILE A 327 -0.27 -3.72 -5.77
CA ILE A 327 -1.19 -3.37 -4.69
C ILE A 327 -1.94 -2.09 -5.10
N LEU A 328 -3.25 -2.07 -4.87
CA LEU A 328 -4.03 -0.84 -4.97
C LEU A 328 -3.90 -0.14 -3.62
N SER A 329 -2.90 0.75 -3.52
CA SER A 329 -2.45 1.29 -2.23
C SER A 329 -3.24 2.49 -1.76
N GLU A 330 -3.95 3.15 -2.67
CA GLU A 330 -4.81 4.28 -2.35
C GLU A 330 -5.90 4.42 -3.40
N GLN A 331 -7.12 4.45 -2.98
CA GLN A 331 -8.30 4.84 -3.74
C GLN A 331 -9.49 4.99 -2.81
N GLY A 332 -10.38 5.90 -3.14
CA GLY A 332 -11.59 6.16 -2.38
C GLY A 332 -12.77 6.51 -3.29
N PHE A 333 -13.93 6.56 -2.70
CA PHE A 333 -15.19 6.87 -3.38
C PHE A 333 -15.83 8.03 -2.66
N HIS A 334 -16.00 9.15 -3.36
CA HIS A 334 -16.63 10.34 -2.79
C HIS A 334 -18.08 10.07 -2.40
N THR A 335 -18.52 10.66 -1.30
CA THR A 335 -19.94 10.76 -0.94
C THR A 335 -20.56 11.96 -1.66
N PRO A 336 -21.31 11.78 -2.76
CA PRO A 336 -21.98 12.91 -3.42
C PRO A 336 -22.98 13.61 -2.50
N ASP A 337 -23.36 14.84 -2.85
CA ASP A 337 -24.43 15.54 -2.15
C ASP A 337 -25.79 14.89 -2.42
N GLY A 338 -26.73 15.09 -1.51
CA GLY A 338 -28.09 14.57 -1.59
C GLY A 338 -28.34 13.31 -0.74
N PRO A 339 -29.59 12.87 -0.65
CA PRO A 339 -30.01 11.84 0.30
C PRO A 339 -29.41 10.45 0.02
N ASP A 340 -29.05 10.16 -1.24
CA ASP A 340 -28.50 8.85 -1.65
C ASP A 340 -26.98 8.83 -1.71
N GLY A 341 -26.30 9.94 -1.38
CA GLY A 341 -24.84 10.07 -1.58
C GLY A 341 -24.03 8.97 -0.89
N GLU A 342 -24.33 8.67 0.36
CA GLU A 342 -23.66 7.61 1.11
C GLU A 342 -23.95 6.20 0.56
N THR A 343 -25.17 5.99 0.05
CA THR A 343 -25.56 4.72 -0.61
C THR A 343 -24.78 4.54 -1.92
N VAL A 344 -24.61 5.61 -2.69
CA VAL A 344 -23.83 5.58 -3.95
C VAL A 344 -22.35 5.35 -3.65
N GLN A 345 -21.79 5.97 -2.61
CA GLN A 345 -20.43 5.69 -2.16
C GLN A 345 -20.24 4.20 -1.82
N ALA A 346 -21.16 3.64 -1.04
CA ALA A 346 -21.12 2.23 -0.67
C ALA A 346 -21.24 1.29 -1.89
N ALA A 347 -22.14 1.62 -2.86
CA ALA A 347 -22.29 0.84 -4.09
C ALA A 347 -21.01 0.89 -4.96
N ALA A 348 -20.29 2.02 -4.97
CA ALA A 348 -19.02 2.14 -5.68
C ALA A 348 -17.95 1.22 -5.09
N TYR A 349 -17.90 1.08 -3.78
CA TYR A 349 -17.03 0.11 -3.13
C TYR A 349 -17.39 -1.34 -3.49
N CYS A 350 -18.69 -1.70 -3.50
CA CYS A 350 -19.14 -3.03 -3.93
C CYS A 350 -18.67 -3.35 -5.36
N TYR A 351 -18.85 -2.40 -6.27
CA TYR A 351 -18.38 -2.54 -7.66
C TYR A 351 -16.87 -2.77 -7.73
N ALA A 352 -16.10 -1.90 -7.08
CA ALA A 352 -14.64 -1.97 -7.08
C ALA A 352 -14.14 -3.29 -6.48
N TRP A 353 -14.75 -3.75 -5.39
CA TRP A 353 -14.40 -5.04 -4.77
C TRP A 353 -14.53 -6.20 -5.74
N HIS A 354 -15.65 -6.28 -6.49
CA HIS A 354 -15.83 -7.32 -7.51
C HIS A 354 -14.82 -7.23 -8.65
N GLN A 355 -14.41 -6.01 -9.04
CA GLN A 355 -13.37 -5.85 -10.05
C GLN A 355 -12.03 -6.39 -9.54
N VAL A 356 -11.66 -6.05 -8.32
CA VAL A 356 -10.36 -6.43 -7.72
C VAL A 356 -10.32 -7.92 -7.37
N ALA A 357 -11.42 -8.49 -6.89
CA ALA A 357 -11.47 -9.90 -6.49
C ALA A 357 -11.09 -10.86 -7.64
N ALA A 358 -11.40 -10.50 -8.88
CA ALA A 358 -11.11 -11.30 -10.06
C ALA A 358 -9.65 -11.16 -10.57
N GLU A 359 -8.89 -10.16 -10.11
CA GLU A 359 -7.55 -9.87 -10.64
C GLU A 359 -6.46 -10.60 -9.84
N THR A 360 -5.92 -11.69 -10.35
CA THR A 360 -4.89 -12.49 -9.66
C THR A 360 -3.55 -11.79 -9.49
N GLY A 361 -3.25 -10.78 -10.31
CA GLY A 361 -2.04 -9.95 -10.24
C GLY A 361 -2.04 -8.91 -9.13
N ILE A 362 -3.21 -8.64 -8.52
CA ILE A 362 -3.42 -7.64 -7.46
C ILE A 362 -3.45 -8.33 -6.10
N ASP A 363 -2.55 -7.94 -5.19
CA ASP A 363 -2.41 -8.55 -3.87
C ASP A 363 -3.24 -7.85 -2.78
N ALA A 364 -3.51 -6.56 -2.92
CA ALA A 364 -4.23 -5.77 -1.92
C ALA A 364 -5.13 -4.70 -2.56
N PHE A 365 -6.25 -4.42 -1.89
CA PHE A 365 -7.16 -3.32 -2.16
C PHE A 365 -7.29 -2.48 -0.88
N ILE A 366 -6.50 -1.42 -0.78
CA ILE A 366 -6.35 -0.59 0.41
C ILE A 366 -7.18 0.67 0.24
N LEU A 367 -8.32 0.73 0.94
CA LEU A 367 -9.23 1.88 0.84
C LEU A 367 -8.62 3.13 1.49
N HIS A 368 -8.64 4.23 0.80
CA HIS A 368 -8.46 5.57 1.28
C HIS A 368 -9.84 6.25 1.39
N ARG A 369 -10.38 6.54 2.59
CA ARG A 369 -9.65 6.50 3.85
C ARG A 369 -10.56 6.08 5.01
N HIS A 370 -10.01 6.09 6.21
CA HIS A 370 -10.72 5.67 7.41
C HIS A 370 -11.83 6.66 7.81
N VAL A 371 -11.49 7.95 7.91
CA VAL A 371 -12.39 9.04 8.32
C VAL A 371 -12.37 10.14 7.25
N ASP A 372 -13.51 10.77 6.95
CA ASP A 372 -13.55 11.97 6.11
C ASP A 372 -12.58 13.03 6.64
N HIS A 373 -11.99 13.83 5.74
CA HIS A 373 -10.95 14.77 6.10
C HIS A 373 -11.26 16.18 5.57
N ALA A 374 -11.34 17.15 6.47
CA ALA A 374 -11.76 18.51 6.14
C ALA A 374 -10.84 19.23 5.13
N GLN A 375 -9.58 18.80 5.00
CA GLN A 375 -8.57 19.44 4.15
C GLN A 375 -8.29 18.62 2.88
N GLU A 376 -9.21 17.80 2.42
CA GLU A 376 -9.07 16.94 1.24
C GLU A 376 -9.81 17.50 0.01
N GLY A 377 -9.77 18.83 -0.17
CA GLY A 377 -10.35 19.48 -1.34
C GLY A 377 -11.87 19.31 -1.49
N GLY A 378 -12.59 19.04 -0.39
CA GLY A 378 -14.04 18.78 -0.40
C GLY A 378 -14.40 17.32 -0.64
N LEU A 379 -13.45 16.43 -0.84
CA LEU A 379 -13.70 14.99 -0.97
C LEU A 379 -14.12 14.38 0.38
N ARG A 380 -15.11 13.52 0.35
CA ARG A 380 -15.63 12.77 1.51
C ARG A 380 -15.50 11.28 1.24
N LEU A 381 -14.31 10.73 1.51
CA LEU A 381 -13.89 9.38 1.11
C LEU A 381 -13.99 8.35 2.24
N GLY A 382 -14.19 8.81 3.50
CA GLY A 382 -14.07 8.00 4.70
C GLY A 382 -15.16 6.93 4.86
N LEU A 383 -14.85 5.93 5.68
CA LEU A 383 -15.81 5.00 6.27
C LEU A 383 -16.64 5.69 7.37
N TRP A 384 -16.04 6.69 8.02
CA TRP A 384 -16.63 7.54 9.03
C TRP A 384 -16.77 8.98 8.52
N THR A 385 -17.81 9.70 8.98
CA THR A 385 -17.80 11.17 8.91
C THR A 385 -16.82 11.74 9.93
N HIS A 386 -16.37 12.98 9.72
CA HIS A 386 -15.59 13.70 10.74
C HIS A 386 -16.47 14.64 11.55
N THR A 387 -16.12 14.86 12.81
CA THR A 387 -16.78 15.84 13.69
C THR A 387 -16.64 17.26 13.10
N PRO A 388 -17.72 18.04 12.98
CA PRO A 388 -17.66 19.42 12.49
C PRO A 388 -16.61 20.26 13.21
N GLY A 389 -15.79 21.00 12.45
CA GLY A 389 -14.71 21.81 12.98
C GLY A 389 -13.40 21.04 13.28
N SER A 390 -13.41 19.73 13.24
CA SER A 390 -12.17 18.92 13.30
C SER A 390 -11.61 18.62 11.92
N VAL A 391 -10.34 18.25 11.85
CA VAL A 391 -9.73 17.82 10.57
C VAL A 391 -10.18 16.42 10.17
N ALA A 392 -10.15 15.46 11.10
CA ALA A 392 -10.48 14.07 10.85
C ALA A 392 -10.84 13.30 12.13
N THR A 393 -11.46 13.95 13.13
CA THR A 393 -11.97 13.26 14.32
C THR A 393 -13.22 12.46 13.93
N PRO A 394 -13.28 11.14 14.15
CA PRO A 394 -14.42 10.32 13.73
C PRO A 394 -15.69 10.72 14.48
N GLU A 395 -16.83 10.70 13.80
CA GLU A 395 -18.14 11.01 14.39
C GLU A 395 -19.13 9.86 14.19
N ARG A 396 -19.49 9.55 12.94
CA ARG A 396 -20.53 8.58 12.59
C ARG A 396 -20.05 7.64 11.49
N ARG A 397 -20.37 6.35 11.60
CA ARG A 397 -20.17 5.38 10.54
C ARG A 397 -21.13 5.65 9.37
N LYS A 398 -20.58 5.62 8.15
CA LYS A 398 -21.39 5.67 6.92
C LYS A 398 -21.80 4.25 6.49
N PRO A 399 -22.80 4.06 5.62
CA PRO A 399 -23.21 2.73 5.11
C PRO A 399 -22.04 1.92 4.52
N ILE A 400 -21.07 2.58 3.89
CA ILE A 400 -19.86 1.93 3.36
C ILE A 400 -19.08 1.17 4.44
N TYR A 401 -19.17 1.55 5.72
CA TYR A 401 -18.50 0.88 6.82
C TYR A 401 -18.92 -0.60 6.94
N GLU A 402 -20.23 -0.86 6.95
CA GLU A 402 -20.76 -2.22 7.02
C GLU A 402 -20.50 -3.02 5.74
N VAL A 403 -20.58 -2.37 4.60
CA VAL A 403 -20.24 -2.96 3.30
C VAL A 403 -18.76 -3.38 3.28
N PHE A 404 -17.85 -2.51 3.69
CA PHE A 404 -16.43 -2.80 3.81
C PHE A 404 -16.16 -3.95 4.79
N ARG A 405 -16.79 -3.90 5.97
CA ARG A 405 -16.63 -4.94 6.99
C ARG A 405 -16.99 -6.33 6.46
N ARG A 406 -18.04 -6.44 5.64
CA ARG A 406 -18.57 -7.72 5.11
C ARG A 406 -18.00 -8.13 3.76
N ALA A 407 -17.14 -7.34 3.15
CA ALA A 407 -16.69 -7.54 1.77
C ALA A 407 -16.01 -8.90 1.50
N ASP A 408 -15.36 -9.48 2.50
CA ASP A 408 -14.65 -10.76 2.41
C ASP A 408 -15.24 -11.85 3.33
N THR A 409 -16.50 -11.69 3.73
CA THR A 409 -17.21 -12.66 4.57
C THR A 409 -18.30 -13.41 3.76
N PRO A 410 -18.85 -14.50 4.28
CA PRO A 410 -19.97 -15.22 3.64
C PRO A 410 -21.21 -14.34 3.42
N GLU A 411 -21.39 -13.29 4.21
CA GLU A 411 -22.54 -12.37 4.11
C GLU A 411 -22.37 -11.30 3.01
N ARG A 412 -21.25 -11.28 2.29
CA ARG A 412 -20.93 -10.30 1.25
C ARG A 412 -22.08 -10.10 0.25
N ASP A 413 -22.59 -11.17 -0.34
CA ASP A 413 -23.57 -11.06 -1.42
C ASP A 413 -24.88 -10.45 -0.94
N ALA A 414 -25.31 -10.78 0.28
CA ALA A 414 -26.46 -10.14 0.92
C ALA A 414 -26.19 -8.66 1.24
N ALA A 415 -24.99 -8.34 1.75
CA ALA A 415 -24.59 -6.96 2.05
C ALA A 415 -24.45 -6.10 0.80
N PHE A 416 -24.14 -6.69 -0.35
CA PHE A 416 -23.91 -6.00 -1.62
C PHE A 416 -25.17 -5.94 -2.51
N ALA A 417 -26.26 -6.62 -2.16
CA ALA A 417 -27.46 -6.74 -2.99
C ALA A 417 -28.10 -5.38 -3.34
N PHE A 418 -28.05 -4.40 -2.43
CA PHE A 418 -28.59 -3.06 -2.64
C PHE A 418 -27.90 -2.30 -3.80
N ALA A 419 -26.65 -2.67 -4.13
CA ALA A 419 -25.88 -2.01 -5.18
C ALA A 419 -26.34 -2.44 -6.59
N LEU A 420 -26.91 -3.62 -6.77
CA LEU A 420 -27.30 -4.17 -8.08
C LEU A 420 -28.18 -3.22 -8.91
N PRO A 421 -29.29 -2.69 -8.38
CA PRO A 421 -30.14 -1.76 -9.14
C PRO A 421 -29.43 -0.43 -9.45
N LEU A 422 -28.50 0.05 -8.59
CA LEU A 422 -27.72 1.26 -8.85
C LEU A 422 -26.71 1.07 -9.98
N LEU A 423 -26.23 -0.17 -10.13
CA LEU A 423 -25.31 -0.57 -11.20
C LEU A 423 -26.03 -0.92 -12.50
N GLY A 424 -27.38 -1.13 -12.46
CA GLY A 424 -28.19 -1.56 -13.60
C GLY A 424 -27.95 -3.02 -13.99
N ILE A 425 -27.63 -3.89 -13.05
CA ILE A 425 -27.41 -5.34 -13.25
C ILE A 425 -28.36 -6.15 -12.36
N SER A 426 -28.67 -7.39 -12.78
CA SER A 426 -29.54 -8.29 -12.02
C SER A 426 -28.79 -9.16 -11.03
N SER A 427 -27.51 -9.44 -11.31
CA SER A 427 -26.63 -10.23 -10.44
C SER A 427 -25.15 -9.90 -10.67
N TRP A 428 -24.30 -10.31 -9.74
CA TRP A 428 -22.84 -10.15 -9.88
C TRP A 428 -22.26 -11.07 -10.96
N GLU A 429 -22.89 -12.22 -11.24
CA GLU A 429 -22.48 -13.15 -12.30
C GLU A 429 -22.70 -12.56 -13.70
N GLU A 430 -23.79 -11.77 -13.89
CA GLU A 430 -24.01 -11.02 -15.12
C GLU A 430 -22.83 -10.11 -15.42
N ARG A 431 -22.34 -9.42 -14.39
CA ARG A 431 -21.17 -8.55 -14.51
C ARG A 431 -19.89 -9.29 -14.85
N ALA A 432 -19.69 -10.47 -14.29
CA ALA A 432 -18.51 -11.29 -14.56
C ALA A 432 -18.45 -11.77 -16.03
N ARG A 433 -19.60 -11.97 -16.67
CA ARG A 433 -19.71 -12.38 -18.09
C ARG A 433 -19.50 -11.22 -19.07
N ALA A 434 -19.71 -9.98 -18.63
CA ALA A 434 -19.55 -8.78 -19.45
C ALA A 434 -18.11 -8.25 -19.52
N ARG A 435 -17.17 -8.93 -18.87
CA ARG A 435 -15.72 -8.72 -18.94
C ARG A 435 -15.12 -9.53 -20.09
#